data_46a0d8e77703389143c406dfb7612d83
#
_entry.id   46a0d8e77703389143c406dfb7612d83
#
_cell.length_a   1.000
_cell.length_b   1.000
_cell.length_c   1.000
_cell.angle_alpha   90.00
_cell.angle_beta   90.00
_cell.angle_gamma   90.00
#
_symmetry.space_group_name_H-M   'P 1'
#
loop_
_entity.id
_entity.type
_entity.pdbx_description
1 polymer ?
#
loop_
_entity_poly.entity_id
_entity_poly.type
_entity_poly.pdbx_seq_one_letter_code
_entity_poly.pdbx_strand_id
1 'polypeptide(L)'
;HRAMLAAFKVPERDRYQIVHEHKPSRMIMEDTGLDIPRTASFVFVQVTTRPRLREMKETFYRLAAEELEKSCGIAPSDVMINLVTCTDEDWSFGNGRAQFL
;
A
#
# COMPACT_ATOMS: atom_id res chain seq x y z
N HIS A 1 -0.49 -0.07 -8.38
CA HIS A 1 -1.84 0.30 -8.83
C HIS A 1 -2.59 -0.88 -9.44
N ARG A 2 -1.91 -1.72 -10.24
CA ARG A 2 -2.52 -2.94 -10.76
C ARG A 2 -3.04 -3.86 -9.64
N ALA A 3 -2.28 -4.00 -8.56
CA ALA A 3 -2.70 -4.78 -7.40
C ALA A 3 -3.97 -4.18 -6.76
N MET A 4 -4.02 -2.86 -6.64
CA MET A 4 -5.18 -2.13 -6.11
C MET A 4 -6.43 -2.37 -6.98
N LEU A 5 -6.29 -2.25 -8.30
CA LEU A 5 -7.39 -2.50 -9.23
C LEU A 5 -7.92 -3.94 -9.11
N ALA A 6 -7.01 -4.90 -9.07
CA ALA A 6 -7.38 -6.32 -9.01
C ALA A 6 -8.02 -6.70 -7.67
N ALA A 7 -7.44 -6.23 -6.55
CA ALA A 7 -7.89 -6.62 -5.22
C ALA A 7 -9.12 -5.84 -4.72
N PHE A 8 -9.14 -4.52 -4.95
CA PHE A 8 -10.17 -3.63 -4.39
C PHE A 8 -11.21 -3.18 -5.40
N LYS A 9 -11.02 -3.51 -6.68
CA LYS A 9 -11.96 -3.17 -7.76
C LYS A 9 -12.24 -1.66 -7.84
N VAL A 10 -11.24 -0.85 -7.54
CA VAL A 10 -11.36 0.61 -7.65
C VAL A 10 -11.34 1.04 -9.12
N PRO A 11 -11.90 2.22 -9.46
CA PRO A 11 -11.77 2.77 -10.81
C PRO A 11 -10.30 3.00 -11.18
N GLU A 12 -9.97 2.89 -12.45
CA GLU A 12 -8.59 3.04 -12.94
C GLU A 12 -7.98 4.39 -12.55
N ARG A 13 -8.77 5.46 -12.52
CA ARG A 13 -8.33 6.80 -12.18
C ARG A 13 -8.37 7.11 -10.69
N ASP A 14 -8.77 6.16 -9.86
CA ASP A 14 -8.68 6.27 -8.40
C ASP A 14 -7.24 5.95 -7.97
N ARG A 15 -6.36 6.90 -8.26
CA ARG A 15 -4.92 6.72 -8.08
C ARG A 15 -4.29 7.98 -7.50
N TYR A 16 -3.91 7.89 -6.23
CA TYR A 16 -3.22 8.96 -5.52
C TYR A 16 -1.99 8.35 -4.88
N GLN A 17 -0.80 8.75 -5.34
CA GLN A 17 0.45 8.17 -4.89
C GLN A 17 1.47 9.26 -4.62
N ILE A 18 2.13 9.17 -3.47
CA ILE A 18 3.29 9.99 -3.12
C ILE A 18 4.43 9.03 -2.82
N VAL A 19 5.55 9.19 -3.49
CA VAL A 19 6.73 8.35 -3.29
C VAL A 19 7.76 9.14 -2.48
N HIS A 20 8.17 8.57 -1.35
CA HIS A 20 9.22 9.13 -0.51
C HIS A 20 10.46 8.25 -0.60
N GLU A 21 11.60 8.85 -0.86
CA GLU A 21 12.89 8.18 -0.80
C GLU A 21 13.59 8.52 0.51
N HIS A 22 14.21 7.52 1.13
CA HIS A 22 14.89 7.67 2.41
C HIS A 22 16.30 7.08 2.34
N LYS A 23 17.24 7.76 2.98
CA LYS A 23 18.57 7.18 3.22
C LYS A 23 18.43 5.99 4.17
N PRO A 24 19.26 4.95 4.04
CA PRO A 24 19.22 3.79 4.96
C PRO A 24 19.25 4.16 6.43
N SER A 25 19.98 5.23 6.80
CA SER A 25 20.07 5.73 8.18
C SER A 25 18.77 6.36 8.69
N ARG A 26 17.80 6.63 7.79
CA ARG A 26 16.53 7.30 8.12
C ARG A 26 15.33 6.38 7.97
N MET A 27 15.54 5.11 7.64
CA MET A 27 14.48 4.14 7.47
C MET A 27 14.89 2.85 8.17
N ILE A 28 14.44 2.70 9.41
CA ILE A 28 14.78 1.56 10.26
C ILE A 28 13.59 0.62 10.23
N MET A 29 13.78 -0.57 9.65
CA MET A 29 12.73 -1.57 9.48
C MET A 29 13.22 -2.92 9.98
N GLU A 30 12.61 -3.41 11.03
CA GLU A 30 12.84 -4.73 11.58
C GLU A 30 11.64 -5.63 11.24
N ASP A 31 11.44 -6.73 11.94
CA ASP A 31 10.55 -7.79 11.50
C ASP A 31 9.44 -8.16 12.50
N THR A 32 9.25 -7.36 13.53
CA THR A 32 8.23 -7.61 14.58
C THR A 32 8.45 -8.96 15.31
N GLY A 33 9.66 -9.52 15.21
CA GLY A 33 9.93 -10.86 15.75
C GLY A 33 9.38 -12.00 14.92
N LEU A 34 9.06 -11.76 13.65
CA LEU A 34 8.50 -12.76 12.74
C LEU A 34 9.56 -13.46 11.88
N ASP A 35 10.84 -13.16 12.09
CA ASP A 35 11.97 -13.73 11.34
C ASP A 35 11.88 -13.44 9.82
N ILE A 36 11.43 -12.24 9.48
CA ILE A 36 11.37 -11.80 8.09
C ILE A 36 12.67 -11.09 7.73
N PRO A 37 13.48 -11.60 6.80
CA PRO A 37 14.74 -10.95 6.43
C PRO A 37 14.48 -9.64 5.67
N ARG A 38 15.24 -8.61 6.01
CA ARG A 38 15.16 -7.29 5.36
C ARG A 38 16.50 -6.93 4.73
N THR A 39 16.45 -6.21 3.62
CA THR A 39 17.63 -5.65 2.97
C THR A 39 17.48 -4.12 2.85
N ALA A 40 18.51 -3.48 2.26
CA ALA A 40 18.47 -2.04 1.98
C ALA A 40 17.42 -1.66 0.92
N SER A 41 16.86 -2.62 0.21
CA SER A 41 15.80 -2.40 -0.79
C SER A 41 14.39 -2.43 -0.19
N PHE A 42 14.27 -2.23 1.10
CA PHE A 42 13.01 -2.26 1.84
C PHE A 42 12.02 -1.21 1.33
N VAL A 43 10.77 -1.61 1.20
CA VAL A 43 9.65 -0.74 0.81
C VAL A 43 8.53 -0.83 1.84
N PHE A 44 8.09 0.33 2.32
CA PHE A 44 6.90 0.43 3.16
C PHE A 44 5.78 1.12 2.38
N VAL A 45 4.67 0.41 2.21
CA VAL A 45 3.48 0.91 1.52
C VAL A 45 2.39 1.16 2.54
N GLN A 46 2.00 2.41 2.71
CA GLN A 46 0.85 2.76 3.55
C GLN A 46 -0.29 3.22 2.65
N VAL A 47 -1.45 2.61 2.82
CA VAL A 47 -2.64 2.89 2.00
C VAL A 47 -3.77 3.33 2.90
N THR A 48 -4.30 4.53 2.66
CA THR A 48 -5.54 4.99 3.27
C THR A 48 -6.68 4.63 2.33
N THR A 49 -7.66 3.87 2.82
CA THR A 49 -8.73 3.34 1.99
C THR A 49 -10.03 3.21 2.78
N ARG A 50 -11.13 3.09 2.06
CA ARG A 50 -12.43 2.69 2.62
C ARG A 50 -12.33 1.29 3.24
N PRO A 51 -13.30 0.88 4.08
CA PRO A 51 -13.33 -0.50 4.57
C PRO A 51 -13.32 -1.50 3.42
N ARG A 52 -12.48 -2.53 3.55
CA ARG A 52 -12.37 -3.61 2.58
C ARG A 52 -12.58 -4.94 3.30
N LEU A 53 -13.10 -5.93 2.59
CA LEU A 53 -13.22 -7.27 3.12
C LEU A 53 -11.82 -7.85 3.38
N ARG A 54 -11.73 -8.74 4.36
CA ARG A 54 -10.48 -9.41 4.73
C ARG A 54 -9.81 -10.06 3.52
N GLU A 55 -10.58 -10.77 2.71
CA GLU A 55 -10.08 -11.47 1.52
C GLU A 55 -9.49 -10.51 0.49
N MET A 56 -10.08 -9.33 0.35
CA MET A 56 -9.55 -8.29 -0.53
C MET A 56 -8.22 -7.76 -0.03
N LYS A 57 -8.08 -7.56 1.28
CA LYS A 57 -6.83 -7.10 1.90
C LYS A 57 -5.72 -8.13 1.70
N GLU A 58 -5.98 -9.38 1.99
CA GLU A 58 -5.02 -10.48 1.81
C GLU A 58 -4.59 -10.60 0.35
N THR A 59 -5.53 -10.47 -0.58
CA THR A 59 -5.24 -10.45 -2.02
C THR A 59 -4.37 -9.27 -2.40
N PHE A 60 -4.66 -8.08 -1.87
CA PHE A 60 -3.85 -6.90 -2.12
C PHE A 60 -2.40 -7.09 -1.65
N TYR A 61 -2.20 -7.60 -0.45
CA TYR A 61 -0.84 -7.84 0.08
C TYR A 61 -0.05 -8.76 -0.84
N ARG A 62 -0.66 -9.85 -1.25
CA ARG A 62 -0.02 -10.83 -2.15
C ARG A 62 0.30 -10.21 -3.50
N LEU A 63 -0.67 -9.58 -4.14
CA LEU A 63 -0.49 -8.99 -5.47
C LEU A 63 0.49 -7.84 -5.48
N ALA A 64 0.47 -6.98 -4.45
CA ALA A 64 1.43 -5.88 -4.36
C ALA A 64 2.86 -6.40 -4.22
N ALA A 65 3.09 -7.41 -3.40
CA ALA A 65 4.41 -8.03 -3.27
C ALA A 65 4.87 -8.68 -4.59
N GLU A 66 3.99 -9.41 -5.26
CA GLU A 66 4.27 -10.04 -6.55
C GLU A 66 4.62 -9.01 -7.63
N GLU A 67 3.86 -7.90 -7.70
CA GLU A 67 4.11 -6.85 -8.69
C GLU A 67 5.44 -6.12 -8.43
N LEU A 68 5.78 -5.85 -7.19
CA LEU A 68 7.05 -5.21 -6.85
C LEU A 68 8.24 -6.12 -7.12
N GLU A 69 8.10 -7.41 -6.89
CA GLU A 69 9.14 -8.37 -7.26
C GLU A 69 9.32 -8.44 -8.78
N LYS A 70 8.22 -8.60 -9.51
CA LYS A 70 8.22 -8.74 -10.95
C LYS A 70 8.71 -7.49 -11.68
N SER A 71 8.26 -6.31 -11.24
CA SER A 71 8.53 -5.05 -11.94
C SER A 71 9.79 -4.34 -11.45
N CYS A 72 10.15 -4.51 -10.18
CA CYS A 72 11.23 -3.75 -9.53
C CYS A 72 12.33 -4.64 -8.94
N GLY A 73 12.17 -5.95 -8.96
CA GLY A 73 13.14 -6.87 -8.35
C GLY A 73 13.23 -6.80 -6.84
N ILE A 74 12.18 -6.28 -6.19
CA ILE A 74 12.12 -6.18 -4.72
C ILE A 74 11.62 -7.51 -4.16
N ALA A 75 12.40 -8.12 -3.27
CA ALA A 75 12.01 -9.37 -2.65
C ALA A 75 10.71 -9.18 -1.83
N PRO A 76 9.78 -10.14 -1.86
CA PRO A 76 8.55 -10.04 -1.05
C PRO A 76 8.82 -9.79 0.44
N SER A 77 9.92 -10.31 0.98
CA SER A 77 10.35 -10.07 2.36
C SER A 77 10.74 -8.61 2.64
N ASP A 78 10.97 -7.81 1.62
CA ASP A 78 11.26 -6.38 1.73
C ASP A 78 10.03 -5.49 1.56
N VAL A 79 8.85 -6.06 1.43
CA VAL A 79 7.61 -5.30 1.24
C VAL A 79 6.76 -5.39 2.48
N MET A 80 6.59 -4.25 3.14
CA MET A 80 5.69 -4.12 4.28
C MET A 80 4.52 -3.25 3.87
N ILE A 81 3.30 -3.66 4.21
CA ILE A 81 2.08 -2.94 3.83
C ILE A 81 1.23 -2.70 5.06
N ASN A 82 0.70 -1.49 5.17
CA ASN A 82 -0.25 -1.11 6.21
C ASN A 82 -1.46 -0.43 5.56
N LEU A 83 -2.65 -0.83 5.97
CA LEU A 83 -3.90 -0.22 5.52
C LEU A 83 -4.49 0.61 6.66
N VAL A 84 -4.79 1.87 6.37
CA VAL A 84 -5.49 2.77 7.28
C VAL A 84 -6.91 2.94 6.75
N THR A 85 -7.89 2.58 7.55
CA THR A 85 -9.30 2.63 7.14
C THR A 85 -9.89 4.01 7.43
N CYS A 86 -10.63 4.54 6.46
CA CYS A 86 -11.42 5.77 6.57
C CYS A 86 -12.82 5.54 6.00
N THR A 87 -13.69 6.54 6.15
CA THR A 87 -15.06 6.50 5.63
C THR A 87 -15.27 7.61 4.60
N ASP A 88 -16.45 7.65 4.00
CA ASP A 88 -16.77 8.59 2.92
C ASP A 88 -16.73 10.06 3.37
N GLU A 89 -17.02 10.32 4.63
CA GLU A 89 -16.99 11.68 5.20
C GLU A 89 -15.56 12.20 5.42
N ASP A 90 -14.57 11.33 5.35
CA ASP A 90 -13.16 11.68 5.60
C ASP A 90 -12.44 12.21 4.35
N TRP A 91 -13.15 12.32 3.22
CA TRP A 91 -12.55 12.67 1.95
C TRP A 91 -13.16 13.92 1.31
N SER A 92 -12.28 14.80 0.87
CA SER A 92 -12.57 15.80 -0.15
C SER A 92 -11.56 15.62 -1.26
N PHE A 93 -12.02 15.28 -2.45
CA PHE A 93 -11.15 15.09 -3.63
C PHE A 93 -10.91 16.40 -4.38
N GLY A 94 -11.38 17.51 -3.87
CA GLY A 94 -11.21 18.82 -4.46
C GLY A 94 -12.46 19.66 -4.32
N ASN A 95 -12.33 20.96 -4.67
CA ASN A 95 -13.42 21.94 -4.64
C ASN A 95 -14.08 22.13 -3.26
N GLY A 96 -13.42 21.69 -2.20
CA GLY A 96 -13.94 21.85 -0.83
C GLY A 96 -15.21 21.06 -0.55
N ARG A 97 -15.45 19.97 -1.29
CA ARG A 97 -16.67 19.16 -1.15
C ARG A 97 -16.34 17.72 -0.79
N ALA A 98 -17.23 17.09 -0.06
CA ALA A 98 -17.18 15.65 0.21
C ALA A 98 -17.97 14.91 -0.88
N GLN A 99 -17.31 14.51 -1.94
CA GLN A 99 -17.94 13.98 -3.15
C GLN A 99 -18.64 12.63 -2.94
N PHE A 100 -18.27 11.90 -1.89
CA PHE A 100 -18.89 10.60 -1.60
C PHE A 100 -20.12 10.68 -0.70
N LEU A 101 -20.47 11.85 -0.22
CA LEU A 101 -21.68 12.06 0.57
C LEU A 101 -22.86 12.52 -0.29
#